data_4847886cfb1347b463a6af91c4cfa950
#
_entry.id   4847886cfb1347b463a6af91c4cfa950
#
_cell.length_a   1.000
_cell.length_b   1.000
_cell.length_c   1.000
_cell.angle_alpha   90.00
_cell.angle_beta   90.00
_cell.angle_gamma   90.00
#
_symmetry.space_group_name_H-M   'P 1'
#
loop_
_entity.id
_entity.type
_entity.pdbx_description
1 polymer ?
#
loop_
_entity_poly.entity_id
_entity_poly.type
_entity_poly.pdbx_seq_one_letter_code
_entity_poly.pdbx_strand_id
1 'polypeptide(L)' 'MRKVSYKGHTIELASAKLRSGGWVARATVVIEEEKRTKKIPIFGRRRASFDSKREADSYALELSKLWVDGRIWGGNGRS' A
#
# COMPACT_ATOMS: atom_id res chain seq x y z
N MET A 1 7.37 9.71 5.84
CA MET A 1 6.23 8.91 5.41
C MET A 1 5.30 9.75 4.56
N ARG A 2 4.85 9.19 3.48
CA ARG A 2 3.98 9.90 2.56
C ARG A 2 2.59 9.32 2.62
N LYS A 3 1.58 10.17 2.61
CA LYS A 3 0.19 9.72 2.65
C LYS A 3 -0.54 10.14 1.40
N VAL A 4 -1.33 9.24 0.86
CA VAL A 4 -2.10 9.49 -0.36
C VAL A 4 -3.53 9.06 -0.11
N SER A 5 -4.49 9.89 -0.52
CA SER A 5 -5.90 9.52 -0.41
C SER A 5 -6.34 8.85 -1.69
N TYR A 6 -7.10 7.77 -1.57
CA TYR A 6 -7.59 7.06 -2.73
C TYR A 6 -8.94 6.42 -2.42
N LYS A 7 -9.97 6.90 -3.08
CA LYS A 7 -11.32 6.34 -2.93
C LYS A 7 -11.75 6.16 -1.48
N GLY A 8 -11.55 7.20 -0.69
CA GLY A 8 -11.96 7.16 0.71
C GLY A 8 -11.03 6.43 1.65
N HIS A 9 -9.89 5.96 1.13
CA HIS A 9 -8.90 5.29 1.95
C HIS A 9 -7.64 6.14 2.00
N THR A 10 -6.88 5.98 3.06
CA THR A 10 -5.59 6.65 3.16
C THR A 10 -4.51 5.60 2.98
N ILE A 11 -3.57 5.86 2.09
CA ILE A 11 -2.47 4.95 1.85
C ILE A 11 -1.20 5.60 2.39
N GLU A 12 -0.55 4.94 3.33
CA GLU A 12 0.69 5.44 3.90
C GLU A 12 1.84 4.68 3.25
N LEU A 13 2.71 5.42 2.59
CA LEU A 13 3.84 4.81 1.90
C LEU A 13 5.07 4.89 2.78
N ALA A 14 5.67 3.77 3.03
CA ALA A 14 6.81 3.69 3.95
C ALA A 14 7.83 2.67 3.48
N SER A 15 8.23 2.79 2.23
CA SER A 15 9.23 1.89 1.68
C SER A 15 10.52 1.99 2.47
N ALA A 16 11.21 0.88 2.60
CA ALA A 16 12.39 0.79 3.45
C ALA A 16 13.63 0.46 2.66
N LYS A 17 14.74 1.02 3.08
CA LYS A 17 16.02 0.75 2.44
C LYS A 17 16.62 -0.53 3.00
N LEU A 18 17.13 -1.35 2.11
CA LEU A 18 17.80 -2.57 2.52
C LEU A 18 19.26 -2.29 2.79
N ARG A 19 19.87 -3.12 3.63
CA ARG A 19 21.28 -2.99 3.89
C ARG A 19 22.08 -3.19 2.63
N SER A 20 21.61 -4.02 1.75
CA SER A 20 22.32 -4.30 0.51
C SER A 20 22.18 -3.19 -0.52
N GLY A 21 21.39 -2.18 -0.22
CA GLY A 21 21.32 -1.02 -1.09
C GLY A 21 20.04 -0.81 -1.85
N GLY A 22 19.18 -1.74 -1.94
CA GLY A 22 17.91 -1.55 -2.65
C GLY A 22 16.83 -1.04 -1.72
N TRP A 23 15.65 -0.83 -2.28
CA TRP A 23 14.49 -0.38 -1.52
C TRP A 23 13.37 -1.39 -1.65
N VAL A 24 12.68 -1.65 -0.58
CA VAL A 24 11.54 -2.56 -0.56
C VAL A 24 10.28 -1.74 -0.46
N ALA A 25 9.33 -2.06 -1.32
CA ALA A 25 8.04 -1.35 -1.34
C ALA A 25 7.22 -1.75 -0.12
N ARG A 26 6.71 -0.75 0.59
CA ARG A 26 5.84 -0.97 1.73
C ARG A 26 4.77 0.08 1.78
N ALA A 27 3.58 -0.32 2.14
CA ALA A 27 2.49 0.62 2.31
C ALA A 27 1.52 0.07 3.34
N THR A 28 0.71 0.95 3.88
CA THR A 28 -0.36 0.57 4.78
C THR A 28 -1.61 1.28 4.33
N VAL A 29 -2.68 0.53 4.15
CA VAL A 29 -3.98 1.13 3.83
C VAL A 29 -4.70 1.34 5.15
N VAL A 30 -5.07 2.58 5.41
CA VAL A 30 -5.77 2.94 6.64
C VAL A 30 -7.25 3.10 6.31
N ILE A 31 -8.09 2.35 7.00
CA ILE A 31 -9.52 2.38 6.80
C ILE A 31 -10.14 2.91 8.08
N GLU A 32 -10.82 4.03 7.98
CA GLU A 32 -11.47 4.59 9.15
C GLU A 32 -12.92 4.21 9.17
N GLU A 33 -13.31 3.51 10.19
CA GLU A 33 -14.69 3.14 10.39
C GLU A 33 -15.22 3.92 11.57
N GLU A 34 -16.51 3.85 11.74
CA GLU A 34 -17.17 4.63 12.75
C GLU A 34 -16.48 4.72 14.10
N LYS A 35 -16.06 3.62 14.62
CA LYS A 35 -15.49 3.63 15.96
C LYS A 35 -14.10 3.05 16.03
N ARG A 36 -13.49 2.82 14.90
CA ARG A 36 -12.15 2.25 14.93
C ARG A 36 -11.42 2.52 13.63
N THR A 37 -10.14 2.37 13.69
CA THR A 37 -9.28 2.52 12.53
C THR A 37 -8.62 1.18 12.30
N LYS A 38 -8.66 0.71 11.06
CA LYS A 38 -7.98 -0.52 10.69
C LYS A 38 -6.79 -0.15 9.84
N LYS A 39 -5.69 -0.85 10.05
CA LYS A 39 -4.50 -0.64 9.24
C LYS A 39 -4.13 -1.97 8.60
N ILE A 40 -4.11 -1.96 7.28
CA ILE A 40 -3.83 -3.17 6.50
C ILE A 40 -2.48 -3.02 5.85
N PRO A 41 -1.49 -3.82 6.23
CA PRO A 41 -0.19 -3.72 5.60
C PRO A 41 -0.23 -4.32 4.20
N ILE A 42 0.37 -3.62 3.26
CA ILE A 42 0.43 -4.08 1.88
C ILE A 42 1.89 -4.35 1.58
N PHE A 43 2.19 -5.56 1.16
CA PHE A 43 3.56 -5.94 0.86
C PHE A 43 3.68 -6.26 -0.62
N GLY A 44 4.77 -5.82 -1.21
CA GLY A 44 5.06 -6.20 -2.56
C GLY A 44 5.57 -7.62 -2.59
N ARG A 45 5.93 -8.08 -3.77
CA ARG A 45 6.48 -9.40 -3.91
C ARG A 45 7.81 -9.42 -3.18
N ARG A 46 8.04 -10.54 -2.52
CA ARG A 46 9.19 -10.66 -1.69
C ARG A 46 10.49 -10.29 -2.32
N ARG A 47 10.68 -10.58 -3.56
CA ARG A 47 11.95 -10.31 -4.17
C ARG A 47 12.02 -9.01 -4.92
N ALA A 48 10.96 -8.24 -4.89
CA ALA A 48 10.97 -6.99 -5.60
C ALA A 48 11.80 -5.99 -4.82
N SER A 49 12.83 -5.47 -5.43
CA SER A 49 13.57 -4.37 -4.83
C SER A 49 13.78 -3.33 -5.91
N PHE A 50 13.96 -2.11 -5.48
CA PHE A 50 14.01 -0.99 -6.39
C PHE A 50 15.26 -0.17 -6.13
N ASP A 51 15.69 0.57 -7.13
CA ASP A 51 16.91 1.37 -7.00
C ASP A 51 16.69 2.62 -6.18
N SER A 52 15.46 3.07 -6.08
CA SER A 52 15.18 4.30 -5.35
C SER A 52 13.92 4.17 -4.52
N LYS A 53 13.81 5.01 -3.50
CA LYS A 53 12.63 5.06 -2.67
C LYS A 53 11.42 5.45 -3.51
N ARG A 54 11.62 6.35 -4.46
CA ARG A 54 10.55 6.83 -5.31
C ARG A 54 9.92 5.69 -6.10
N GLU A 55 10.76 4.83 -6.67
CA GLU A 55 10.26 3.70 -7.42
C GLU A 55 9.54 2.71 -6.51
N ALA A 56 10.10 2.46 -5.36
CA ALA A 56 9.48 1.54 -4.41
C ALA A 56 8.13 2.08 -3.96
N ASP A 57 8.07 3.37 -3.66
CA ASP A 57 6.80 3.98 -3.23
C ASP A 57 5.76 3.94 -4.35
N SER A 58 6.19 4.16 -5.60
CA SER A 58 5.26 4.10 -6.72
C SER A 58 4.67 2.71 -6.86
N TYR A 59 5.50 1.69 -6.72
CA TYR A 59 5.04 0.32 -6.80
C TYR A 59 4.08 0.01 -5.63
N ALA A 60 4.44 0.43 -4.43
CA ALA A 60 3.61 0.22 -3.26
C ALA A 60 2.25 0.91 -3.41
N LEU A 61 2.27 2.10 -3.99
CA LEU A 61 1.03 2.84 -4.21
C LEU A 61 0.12 2.10 -5.19
N GLU A 62 0.69 1.59 -6.28
CA GLU A 62 -0.12 0.86 -7.26
C GLU A 62 -0.70 -0.41 -6.66
N LEU A 63 0.07 -1.12 -5.87
CA LEU A 63 -0.44 -2.31 -5.20
C LEU A 63 -1.57 -1.95 -4.25
N SER A 64 -1.39 -0.86 -3.52
CA SER A 64 -2.41 -0.43 -2.56
C SER A 64 -3.70 -0.04 -3.27
N LYS A 65 -3.59 0.63 -4.41
CA LYS A 65 -4.76 0.98 -5.19
C LYS A 65 -5.49 -0.26 -5.68
N LEU A 66 -4.74 -1.25 -6.12
CA LEU A 66 -5.34 -2.50 -6.58
C LEU A 66 -6.05 -3.19 -5.43
N TRP A 67 -5.45 -3.16 -4.25
CA TRP A 67 -6.07 -3.76 -3.08
C TRP A 67 -7.39 -3.04 -2.74
N VAL A 68 -7.38 -1.72 -2.77
CA VAL A 68 -8.58 -0.95 -2.48
C VAL A 68 -9.65 -1.23 -3.52
N ASP A 69 -9.28 -1.25 -4.79
CA ASP A 69 -10.21 -1.54 -5.86
C ASP A 69 -10.81 -2.92 -5.71
N GLY A 70 -9.98 -3.89 -5.39
CA GLY A 70 -10.44 -5.25 -5.18
C GLY A 70 -11.41 -5.37 -4.01
N ARG A 71 -11.13 -4.61 -2.95
CA ARG A 71 -12.01 -4.61 -1.80
C ARG A 71 -13.39 -4.07 -2.16
N ILE A 72 -13.41 -2.94 -2.90
CA ILE A 72 -14.67 -2.33 -3.29
C ILE A 72 -15.43 -3.23 -4.24
N TRP A 73 -14.77 -3.70 -5.29
CA TRP A 73 -15.42 -4.55 -6.27
C TRP A 73 -15.71 -5.92 -5.73
N GLY A 74 -14.76 -6.50 -5.03
CA GLY A 74 -14.91 -7.83 -4.48
C GLY A 74 -16.02 -7.91 -3.46
N GLY A 75 -16.16 -6.86 -2.67
CA GLY A 75 -17.21 -6.82 -1.68
C GLY A 75 -18.59 -6.77 -2.29
N ASN A 76 -18.67 -6.23 -3.48
CA ASN A 76 -19.94 -6.14 -4.15
C ASN A 76 -20.20 -7.28 -5.09
N GLY A 77 -19.19 -7.72 -5.76
CA GLY A 77 -19.35 -8.71 -6.78
C GLY A 77 -19.31 -10.12 -6.29
N ARG A 78 -18.83 -10.32 -5.12
CA ARG A 78 -18.79 -11.64 -4.66
C ARG A 78 -19.96 -11.93 -4.03
N SER A 79 -20.33 -12.65 -4.15
CA SER A 79 -21.52 -12.82 -3.46
C SER A 79 -21.59 -14.19 -3.11
#